data_01c4c8a9a6b89b7a9dfa19727e0a5ddc
#
_entry.id   01c4c8a9a6b89b7a9dfa19727e0a5ddc
#
_cell.length_a   1.000
_cell.length_b   1.000
_cell.length_c   1.000
_cell.angle_alpha   90.00
_cell.angle_beta   90.00
_cell.angle_gamma   90.00
#
_symmetry.space_group_name_H-M   'P 1'
#
loop_
_entity.id
_entity.type
_entity.pdbx_description
1 polymer ?
#
loop_
_entity_poly.entity_id
_entity_poly.type
_entity_poly.pdbx_seq_one_letter_code
_entity_poly.pdbx_strand_id
1 'polypeptide(L)'
;MKKINIITLGCSKNTVDSEHLAAQLSEYGYEIVFDSDRTDADVVVINTCGFIGDAKQESIDTILRAAQLKSDGRIEELFVVGCLSQRYAEELRPELPEVDDFFGVNDWAGIVERLGAKYRSENETKRELSTPSHYAYLKISEGCNWMCGYCAIPLIRGRHKSVPMETLITEAEELVAKGVREIMVIAQDTTYYGVDLYGERKIAELLKRLCRIEKLEWIRLHYAYPTDFPDELIEVMAREKKICRYLDIPFQHISDNQLAAMKRRHTKAEALTLIAKLRRSIPDIALRTTLLVGYPGETEQDFTELMEFVRETKFDRLGVFPYSEEEGTYSATRLKDDVAEEVKHDRVDRIMRLQERVSLENNARRIGQTMRVIIDRKEGDFYIGRSEYDSPEVDQEIIIDSNSKRLYRGRFYNVEITDCEDYDLYARVI
;
A
#
# COMPACT_ATOMS: atom_id res chain seq x y z
N MET A 1 -11.51 31.27 8.92
CA MET A 1 -10.42 30.28 8.77
C MET A 1 -10.81 29.44 7.55
N LYS A 2 -9.98 29.41 6.51
CA LYS A 2 -10.32 28.61 5.31
C LYS A 2 -10.24 27.12 5.65
N LYS A 3 -11.21 26.36 5.12
CA LYS A 3 -11.31 24.93 5.27
C LYS A 3 -10.85 24.22 4.00
N ILE A 4 -9.95 23.27 4.13
CA ILE A 4 -9.39 22.50 3.03
C ILE A 4 -9.83 21.06 3.16
N ASN A 5 -10.45 20.51 2.10
CA ASN A 5 -10.73 19.09 1.96
C ASN A 5 -9.64 18.43 1.10
N ILE A 6 -8.87 17.52 1.67
CA ILE A 6 -7.87 16.74 0.95
C ILE A 6 -8.49 15.37 0.62
N ILE A 7 -8.74 15.12 -0.65
CA ILE A 7 -9.25 13.85 -1.17
C ILE A 7 -8.07 13.03 -1.63
N THR A 8 -7.89 11.83 -1.05
CA THR A 8 -6.73 10.99 -1.34
C THR A 8 -7.15 9.72 -2.06
N LEU A 9 -6.70 9.57 -3.29
CA LEU A 9 -6.97 8.41 -4.14
C LEU A 9 -5.74 7.52 -4.27
N GLY A 10 -5.96 6.23 -4.46
CA GLY A 10 -4.93 5.26 -4.81
C GLY A 10 -4.31 4.56 -3.61
N CYS A 11 -3.04 4.79 -3.30
CA CYS A 11 -2.27 3.93 -2.41
C CYS A 11 -1.78 4.61 -1.13
N SER A 12 -1.32 3.81 -0.18
CA SER A 12 -0.75 4.27 1.10
C SER A 12 0.39 5.31 0.97
N LYS A 13 1.10 5.37 -0.17
CA LYS A 13 2.10 6.42 -0.42
C LYS A 13 1.43 7.78 -0.59
N ASN A 14 0.31 7.83 -1.33
CA ASN A 14 -0.50 9.04 -1.45
C ASN A 14 -1.09 9.47 -0.11
N THR A 15 -1.53 8.50 0.72
CA THR A 15 -2.00 8.79 2.09
C THR A 15 -0.93 9.52 2.89
N VAL A 16 0.30 8.99 2.91
CA VAL A 16 1.44 9.65 3.60
C VAL A 16 1.69 11.05 3.06
N ASP A 17 1.67 11.20 1.73
CA ASP A 17 1.87 12.48 1.06
C ASP A 17 0.81 13.51 1.47
N SER A 18 -0.47 13.13 1.48
CA SER A 18 -1.59 13.99 1.92
C SER A 18 -1.49 14.38 3.39
N GLU A 19 -1.08 13.47 4.27
CA GLU A 19 -0.93 13.72 5.71
C GLU A 19 0.24 14.67 6.03
N HIS A 20 1.33 14.61 5.25
CA HIS A 20 2.42 15.60 5.33
C HIS A 20 1.95 16.98 4.85
N LEU A 21 1.23 17.06 3.72
CA LEU A 21 0.66 18.30 3.23
C LEU A 21 -0.29 18.92 4.27
N ALA A 22 -1.17 18.10 4.84
CA ALA A 22 -2.10 18.54 5.88
C ALA A 22 -1.37 19.13 7.09
N ALA A 23 -0.29 18.50 7.56
CA ALA A 23 0.50 19.01 8.68
C ALA A 23 1.15 20.36 8.36
N GLN A 24 1.67 20.55 7.14
CA GLN A 24 2.20 21.84 6.69
C GLN A 24 1.14 22.95 6.73
N LEU A 25 -0.08 22.67 6.24
CA LEU A 25 -1.17 23.64 6.15
C LEU A 25 -1.83 23.95 7.50
N SER A 26 -2.00 22.94 8.36
CA SER A 26 -2.58 23.11 9.71
C SER A 26 -1.81 24.14 10.55
N GLU A 27 -0.48 24.22 10.41
CA GLU A 27 0.34 25.21 11.13
C GLU A 27 0.08 26.66 10.71
N TYR A 28 -0.51 26.88 9.53
CA TYR A 28 -0.92 28.20 9.05
C TYR A 28 -2.38 28.52 9.39
N GLY A 29 -3.03 27.65 10.18
CA GLY A 29 -4.38 27.88 10.68
C GLY A 29 -5.47 27.46 9.70
N TYR A 30 -5.17 26.62 8.71
CA TYR A 30 -6.20 25.98 7.90
C TYR A 30 -6.90 24.86 8.69
N GLU A 31 -8.22 24.77 8.54
CA GLU A 31 -8.98 23.62 9.01
C GLU A 31 -8.89 22.52 7.96
N ILE A 32 -8.28 21.38 8.29
CA ILE A 32 -8.11 20.27 7.36
C ILE A 32 -9.15 19.19 7.63
N VAL A 33 -9.78 18.70 6.57
CA VAL A 33 -10.62 17.51 6.57
C VAL A 33 -10.14 16.58 5.45
N PHE A 34 -10.33 15.28 5.67
CA PHE A 34 -9.95 14.27 4.68
C PHE A 34 -11.20 13.58 4.13
N ASP A 35 -11.20 13.32 2.83
CA ASP A 35 -12.17 12.51 2.10
C ASP A 35 -13.62 12.82 2.48
N SER A 36 -13.91 14.12 2.69
CA SER A 36 -15.23 14.56 3.14
C SER A 36 -16.19 14.70 1.97
N ASP A 37 -17.34 14.05 2.08
CA ASP A 37 -18.47 14.25 1.15
C ASP A 37 -19.21 15.59 1.37
N ARG A 38 -18.84 16.32 2.45
CA ARG A 38 -19.42 17.64 2.72
C ARG A 38 -18.85 18.65 1.75
N THR A 39 -19.70 19.51 1.25
CA THR A 39 -19.38 20.55 0.27
C THR A 39 -19.21 21.93 0.91
N ASP A 40 -18.71 21.94 2.15
CA ASP A 40 -18.49 23.15 2.97
C ASP A 40 -17.00 23.54 3.07
N ALA A 41 -16.14 22.93 2.27
CA ALA A 41 -14.74 23.30 2.16
C ALA A 41 -14.57 24.50 1.19
N ASP A 42 -13.72 25.44 1.55
CA ASP A 42 -13.35 26.56 0.67
C ASP A 42 -12.42 26.09 -0.45
N VAL A 43 -11.54 25.15 -0.14
CA VAL A 43 -10.52 24.63 -1.04
C VAL A 43 -10.62 23.10 -1.09
N VAL A 44 -10.49 22.52 -2.28
CA VAL A 44 -10.37 21.08 -2.48
C VAL A 44 -9.00 20.77 -3.09
N VAL A 45 -8.28 19.81 -2.50
CA VAL A 45 -7.02 19.26 -3.02
C VAL A 45 -7.24 17.78 -3.31
N ILE A 46 -7.05 17.35 -4.55
CA ILE A 46 -7.21 15.95 -4.95
C ILE A 46 -5.83 15.34 -5.21
N ASN A 47 -5.41 14.43 -4.33
CA ASN A 47 -4.20 13.64 -4.51
C ASN A 47 -4.54 12.38 -5.32
N THR A 48 -4.14 12.38 -6.58
CA THR A 48 -4.60 11.46 -7.62
C THR A 48 -3.71 10.23 -7.78
N CYS A 49 -4.31 9.13 -8.23
CA CYS A 49 -3.61 7.95 -8.72
C CYS A 49 -3.52 7.98 -10.25
N GLY A 50 -2.35 7.64 -10.80
CA GLY A 50 -2.10 7.59 -12.24
C GLY A 50 -1.39 6.31 -12.67
N PHE A 51 -1.58 5.21 -11.89
CA PHE A 51 -0.79 3.99 -12.07
C PHE A 51 -1.41 3.00 -13.06
N ILE A 52 -2.71 2.74 -12.97
CA ILE A 52 -3.45 1.83 -13.85
C ILE A 52 -4.73 2.48 -14.36
N GLY A 53 -5.31 1.95 -15.44
CA GLY A 53 -6.48 2.51 -16.11
C GLY A 53 -7.62 2.87 -15.19
N ASP A 54 -8.09 1.92 -14.36
CA ASP A 54 -9.23 2.14 -13.45
C ASP A 54 -8.96 3.24 -12.42
N ALA A 55 -7.75 3.27 -11.85
CA ALA A 55 -7.38 4.32 -10.89
C ALA A 55 -7.21 5.70 -11.55
N LYS A 56 -6.82 5.74 -12.83
CA LYS A 56 -6.83 6.99 -13.63
C LYS A 56 -8.27 7.47 -13.84
N GLN A 57 -9.19 6.58 -14.19
CA GLN A 57 -10.60 6.91 -14.38
C GLN A 57 -11.23 7.43 -13.08
N GLU A 58 -11.04 6.74 -11.96
CA GLU A 58 -11.50 7.21 -10.65
C GLU A 58 -10.98 8.61 -10.32
N SER A 59 -9.71 8.87 -10.62
CA SER A 59 -9.10 10.19 -10.40
C SER A 59 -9.77 11.27 -11.27
N ILE A 60 -9.99 10.99 -12.56
CA ILE A 60 -10.66 11.90 -13.48
C ILE A 60 -12.10 12.17 -13.03
N ASP A 61 -12.86 11.13 -12.70
CA ASP A 61 -14.24 11.27 -12.23
C ASP A 61 -14.34 12.09 -10.95
N THR A 62 -13.36 11.97 -10.05
CA THR A 62 -13.30 12.75 -8.82
C THR A 62 -12.97 14.21 -9.11
N ILE A 63 -12.04 14.49 -10.05
CA ILE A 63 -11.74 15.86 -10.49
C ILE A 63 -12.97 16.51 -11.13
N LEU A 64 -13.67 15.80 -12.01
CA LEU A 64 -14.88 16.32 -12.68
C LEU A 64 -15.98 16.66 -11.68
N ARG A 65 -16.19 15.82 -10.64
CA ARG A 65 -17.14 16.13 -9.55
C ARG A 65 -16.76 17.40 -8.80
N ALA A 66 -15.49 17.57 -8.48
CA ALA A 66 -15.00 18.77 -7.79
C ALA A 66 -15.05 20.02 -8.68
N ALA A 67 -14.76 19.89 -9.98
CA ALA A 67 -14.90 20.96 -10.98
C ALA A 67 -16.34 21.45 -11.07
N GLN A 68 -17.33 20.53 -11.04
CA GLN A 68 -18.73 20.92 -10.99
C GLN A 68 -19.09 21.70 -9.73
N LEU A 69 -18.58 21.27 -8.55
CA LEU A 69 -18.80 22.01 -7.30
C LEU A 69 -18.21 23.43 -7.36
N LYS A 70 -17.07 23.59 -8.03
CA LYS A 70 -16.46 24.93 -8.22
C LYS A 70 -17.29 25.78 -9.18
N SER A 71 -17.76 25.23 -10.29
CA SER A 71 -18.63 25.92 -11.23
C SER A 71 -19.96 26.36 -10.57
N ASP A 72 -20.47 25.58 -9.63
CA ASP A 72 -21.66 25.89 -8.82
C ASP A 72 -21.38 26.91 -7.71
N GLY A 73 -20.13 27.39 -7.55
CA GLY A 73 -19.73 28.35 -6.53
C GLY A 73 -19.69 27.80 -5.10
N ARG A 74 -19.59 26.49 -4.95
CA ARG A 74 -19.58 25.78 -3.66
C ARG A 74 -18.20 25.62 -3.08
N ILE A 75 -17.15 25.67 -3.90
CA ILE A 75 -15.74 25.73 -3.51
C ILE A 75 -15.06 26.89 -4.24
N GLU A 76 -14.07 27.51 -3.61
CA GLU A 76 -13.34 28.65 -4.17
C GLU A 76 -12.18 28.23 -5.06
N GLU A 77 -11.39 27.24 -4.60
CA GLU A 77 -10.18 26.78 -5.27
C GLU A 77 -10.14 25.24 -5.36
N LEU A 78 -9.65 24.74 -6.50
CA LEU A 78 -9.49 23.31 -6.79
C LEU A 78 -8.07 23.04 -7.27
N PHE A 79 -7.34 22.18 -6.55
CA PHE A 79 -5.99 21.77 -6.88
C PHE A 79 -5.91 20.28 -7.12
N VAL A 80 -5.11 19.87 -8.10
CA VAL A 80 -4.87 18.47 -8.44
C VAL A 80 -3.39 18.17 -8.26
N VAL A 81 -3.06 17.13 -7.50
CA VAL A 81 -1.70 16.71 -7.18
C VAL A 81 -1.57 15.20 -7.34
N GLY A 82 -0.37 14.66 -7.34
CA GLY A 82 -0.13 13.22 -7.31
C GLY A 82 0.24 12.59 -8.65
N CYS A 83 0.01 11.27 -8.75
CA CYS A 83 0.55 10.46 -9.85
C CYS A 83 -0.08 10.78 -11.21
N LEU A 84 -1.39 11.03 -11.28
CA LEU A 84 -2.05 11.40 -12.54
C LEU A 84 -1.56 12.78 -13.00
N SER A 85 -1.55 13.76 -12.10
CA SER A 85 -1.06 15.09 -12.37
C SER A 85 0.40 15.07 -12.85
N GLN A 86 1.28 14.30 -12.20
CA GLN A 86 2.68 14.15 -12.62
C GLN A 86 2.83 13.67 -14.07
N ARG A 87 1.91 12.83 -14.57
CA ARG A 87 1.99 12.27 -15.93
C ARG A 87 1.32 13.13 -16.98
N TYR A 88 0.19 13.73 -16.64
CA TYR A 88 -0.77 14.24 -17.62
C TYR A 88 -1.21 15.70 -17.37
N ALA A 89 -0.51 16.47 -16.51
CA ALA A 89 -0.88 17.85 -16.21
C ALA A 89 -1.00 18.73 -17.46
N GLU A 90 -0.08 18.57 -18.43
CA GLU A 90 -0.09 19.37 -19.66
C GLU A 90 -1.30 19.08 -20.55
N GLU A 91 -1.74 17.81 -20.59
CA GLU A 91 -2.90 17.37 -21.38
C GLU A 91 -4.22 17.70 -20.64
N LEU A 92 -4.26 17.56 -19.31
CA LEU A 92 -5.44 17.81 -18.51
C LEU A 92 -5.77 19.29 -18.33
N ARG A 93 -4.76 20.16 -18.30
CA ARG A 93 -4.93 21.60 -18.08
C ARG A 93 -5.89 22.28 -19.06
N PRO A 94 -5.82 22.05 -20.38
CA PRO A 94 -6.76 22.63 -21.33
C PRO A 94 -8.17 22.01 -21.26
N GLU A 95 -8.28 20.76 -20.79
CA GLU A 95 -9.56 20.03 -20.73
C GLU A 95 -10.32 20.28 -19.41
N LEU A 96 -9.63 20.78 -18.38
CA LEU A 96 -10.15 21.01 -17.02
C LEU A 96 -9.85 22.43 -16.56
N PRO A 97 -10.43 23.47 -17.20
CA PRO A 97 -10.16 24.87 -16.88
C PRO A 97 -10.63 25.30 -15.48
N GLU A 98 -11.50 24.51 -14.82
CA GLU A 98 -11.95 24.75 -13.45
C GLU A 98 -10.85 24.44 -12.40
N VAL A 99 -9.84 23.63 -12.76
CA VAL A 99 -8.72 23.35 -11.88
C VAL A 99 -7.77 24.55 -11.87
N ASP A 100 -7.54 25.13 -10.69
CA ASP A 100 -6.68 26.31 -10.55
C ASP A 100 -5.21 26.01 -10.80
N ASP A 101 -4.75 24.82 -10.35
CA ASP A 101 -3.39 24.39 -10.68
C ASP A 101 -3.20 22.86 -10.53
N PHE A 102 -2.17 22.34 -11.21
CA PHE A 102 -1.73 20.96 -11.18
C PHE A 102 -0.31 20.88 -10.63
N PHE A 103 -0.08 20.00 -9.65
CA PHE A 103 1.22 19.78 -9.01
C PHE A 103 1.69 18.34 -9.16
N GLY A 104 2.99 18.13 -9.32
CA GLY A 104 3.58 16.79 -9.37
C GLY A 104 3.62 16.10 -8.01
N VAL A 105 4.05 14.83 -8.00
CA VAL A 105 4.09 13.99 -6.78
C VAL A 105 5.03 14.51 -5.68
N ASN A 106 5.99 15.37 -6.00
CA ASN A 106 6.99 15.89 -5.06
C ASN A 106 6.92 17.41 -4.91
N ASP A 107 5.91 18.08 -5.47
CA ASP A 107 5.80 19.54 -5.47
C ASP A 107 4.95 20.07 -4.29
N TRP A 108 5.30 19.60 -3.10
CA TRP A 108 4.61 20.00 -1.87
C TRP A 108 4.84 21.46 -1.51
N ALA A 109 6.03 21.99 -1.82
CA ALA A 109 6.34 23.39 -1.61
C ALA A 109 5.48 24.28 -2.51
N GLY A 110 5.31 23.93 -3.78
CA GLY A 110 4.50 24.67 -4.73
C GLY A 110 3.04 24.81 -4.29
N ILE A 111 2.40 23.72 -3.86
CA ILE A 111 1.01 23.78 -3.40
C ILE A 111 0.86 24.55 -2.08
N VAL A 112 1.79 24.41 -1.13
CA VAL A 112 1.79 25.16 0.13
C VAL A 112 1.92 26.67 -0.14
N GLU A 113 2.84 27.06 -1.03
CA GLU A 113 3.04 28.47 -1.42
C GLU A 113 1.85 29.02 -2.20
N ARG A 114 1.24 28.23 -3.08
CA ARG A 114 0.04 28.61 -3.85
C ARG A 114 -1.15 28.92 -2.92
N LEU A 115 -1.24 28.23 -1.79
CA LEU A 115 -2.22 28.45 -0.73
C LEU A 115 -1.83 29.59 0.22
N GLY A 116 -0.75 30.35 -0.07
CA GLY A 116 -0.32 31.50 0.73
C GLY A 116 0.42 31.16 2.02
N ALA A 117 0.85 29.91 2.18
CA ALA A 117 1.68 29.45 3.27
C ALA A 117 3.16 29.36 2.83
N LYS A 118 4.05 29.06 3.76
CA LYS A 118 5.46 28.81 3.46
C LYS A 118 5.84 27.38 3.84
N TYR A 119 6.37 26.62 2.88
CA TYR A 119 6.85 25.27 3.18
C TYR A 119 7.98 25.31 4.22
N ARG A 120 7.91 24.42 5.22
CA ARG A 120 8.86 24.35 6.32
C ARG A 120 9.48 22.95 6.38
N SER A 121 10.78 22.88 6.10
CA SER A 121 11.52 21.61 6.17
C SER A 121 11.60 21.04 7.59
N GLU A 122 11.53 21.86 8.63
CA GLU A 122 11.45 21.39 10.02
C GLU A 122 10.18 20.62 10.36
N ASN A 123 9.18 20.65 9.48
CA ASN A 123 7.91 19.94 9.63
C ASN A 123 7.83 18.67 8.76
N GLU A 124 8.92 18.25 8.14
CA GLU A 124 8.92 17.07 7.26
C GLU A 124 8.58 15.76 7.99
N THR A 125 8.76 15.68 9.31
CA THR A 125 8.35 14.52 10.13
C THR A 125 6.91 14.61 10.62
N LYS A 126 6.29 15.81 10.59
CA LYS A 126 4.95 16.01 11.10
C LYS A 126 3.88 15.45 10.18
N ARG A 127 2.87 14.86 10.77
CA ARG A 127 1.74 14.24 10.08
C ARG A 127 0.41 14.63 10.73
N GLU A 128 -0.57 14.99 9.94
CA GLU A 128 -1.98 14.97 10.33
C GLU A 128 -2.60 13.69 9.79
N LEU A 129 -3.00 12.76 10.70
CA LEU A 129 -3.43 11.44 10.28
C LEU A 129 -4.84 11.46 9.67
N SER A 130 -4.96 10.90 8.49
CA SER A 130 -6.23 10.56 7.83
C SER A 130 -6.67 9.13 8.19
N THR A 131 -5.71 8.28 8.56
CA THR A 131 -5.96 6.92 9.03
C THR A 131 -6.52 6.89 10.46
N PRO A 132 -7.12 5.76 10.88
CA PRO A 132 -7.40 5.51 12.28
C PRO A 132 -6.18 5.72 13.18
N SER A 133 -6.37 6.40 14.32
CA SER A 133 -5.29 6.86 15.21
C SER A 133 -4.36 5.77 15.78
N HIS A 134 -4.67 4.49 15.59
CA HIS A 134 -3.90 3.37 16.15
C HIS A 134 -2.92 2.74 15.16
N TYR A 135 -3.00 3.07 13.87
CA TYR A 135 -2.00 2.68 12.88
C TYR A 135 -1.63 3.83 11.96
N ALA A 136 -0.45 3.76 11.36
CA ALA A 136 0.01 4.71 10.35
C ALA A 136 0.97 4.05 9.37
N TYR A 137 1.07 4.62 8.18
CA TYR A 137 2.08 4.24 7.19
C TYR A 137 3.34 5.07 7.39
N LEU A 138 4.51 4.44 7.30
CA LEU A 138 5.82 5.10 7.30
C LEU A 138 6.48 4.88 5.94
N LYS A 139 6.54 5.93 5.14
CA LYS A 139 7.13 5.89 3.78
C LYS A 139 8.64 6.09 3.86
N ILE A 140 9.41 5.00 3.71
CA ILE A 140 10.87 5.00 3.94
C ILE A 140 11.70 5.42 2.71
N SER A 141 11.08 5.40 1.54
CA SER A 141 11.72 5.85 0.30
C SER A 141 10.68 6.21 -0.77
N GLU A 142 11.13 6.92 -1.80
CA GLU A 142 10.36 7.30 -2.97
C GLU A 142 11.03 6.78 -4.24
N GLY A 143 10.25 6.47 -5.29
CA GLY A 143 10.78 6.01 -6.57
C GLY A 143 11.34 4.59 -6.59
N CYS A 144 11.73 4.10 -7.78
CA CYS A 144 12.18 2.71 -7.97
C CYS A 144 13.19 2.58 -9.09
N ASN A 145 14.21 1.73 -8.90
CA ASN A 145 15.27 1.48 -9.87
C ASN A 145 15.11 0.17 -10.65
N TRP A 146 14.09 -0.64 -10.40
CA TRP A 146 13.96 -1.98 -11.00
C TRP A 146 13.58 -1.98 -12.47
N MET A 147 12.91 -0.94 -12.95
CA MET A 147 12.53 -0.80 -14.36
C MET A 147 11.76 -1.99 -14.93
N CYS A 148 10.85 -2.59 -14.14
CA CYS A 148 9.98 -3.66 -14.62
C CYS A 148 9.20 -3.23 -15.86
N GLY A 149 9.04 -4.13 -16.85
CA GLY A 149 8.56 -3.79 -18.19
C GLY A 149 7.17 -3.17 -18.23
N TYR A 150 6.29 -3.53 -17.32
CA TYR A 150 4.90 -3.06 -17.19
C TYR A 150 4.74 -1.80 -16.32
N CYS A 151 5.80 -1.39 -15.61
CA CYS A 151 5.65 -0.48 -14.47
C CYS A 151 5.96 0.99 -14.85
N ALA A 152 4.99 1.87 -14.63
CA ALA A 152 5.14 3.31 -14.86
C ALA A 152 5.76 4.07 -13.66
N ILE A 153 6.00 3.42 -12.51
CA ILE A 153 6.52 4.09 -11.30
C ILE A 153 7.80 4.90 -11.55
N PRO A 154 8.82 4.39 -12.26
CA PRO A 154 10.02 5.20 -12.53
C PRO A 154 9.75 6.49 -13.32
N LEU A 155 8.69 6.50 -14.15
CA LEU A 155 8.25 7.66 -14.92
C LEU A 155 7.49 8.68 -14.05
N ILE A 156 6.76 8.19 -13.03
CA ILE A 156 5.91 8.99 -12.16
C ILE A 156 6.70 9.52 -10.95
N ARG A 157 7.37 8.63 -10.22
CA ARG A 157 8.00 8.91 -8.92
C ARG A 157 9.54 8.94 -8.99
N GLY A 158 10.09 8.75 -10.18
CA GLY A 158 11.52 8.83 -10.45
C GLY A 158 12.32 7.65 -9.90
N ARG A 159 13.63 7.88 -9.73
CA ARG A 159 14.57 6.91 -9.18
C ARG A 159 14.41 6.79 -7.67
N HIS A 160 14.83 5.64 -7.15
CA HIS A 160 14.83 5.38 -5.72
C HIS A 160 15.63 6.44 -4.95
N LYS A 161 14.98 6.98 -3.91
CA LYS A 161 15.56 7.94 -2.97
C LYS A 161 15.07 7.59 -1.57
N SER A 162 16.00 7.17 -0.72
CA SER A 162 15.71 6.82 0.68
C SER A 162 15.54 8.07 1.55
N VAL A 163 14.68 7.99 2.55
CA VAL A 163 14.60 8.97 3.63
C VAL A 163 15.69 8.64 4.67
N PRO A 164 16.43 9.62 5.22
CA PRO A 164 17.42 9.36 6.25
C PRO A 164 16.82 8.62 7.45
N MET A 165 17.58 7.67 8.01
CA MET A 165 17.09 6.80 9.09
C MET A 165 16.68 7.58 10.34
N GLU A 166 17.41 8.62 10.69
CA GLU A 166 17.12 9.50 11.82
C GLU A 166 15.77 10.20 11.66
N THR A 167 15.49 10.70 10.45
CA THR A 167 14.21 11.33 10.12
C THR A 167 13.05 10.34 10.29
N LEU A 168 13.21 9.11 9.79
CA LEU A 168 12.19 8.07 9.93
C LEU A 168 11.94 7.67 11.39
N ILE A 169 12.98 7.60 12.20
CA ILE A 169 12.83 7.29 13.63
C ILE A 169 12.09 8.43 14.35
N THR A 170 12.45 9.69 14.08
CA THR A 170 11.74 10.85 14.64
C THR A 170 10.27 10.86 14.24
N GLU A 171 9.96 10.64 12.96
CA GLU A 171 8.58 10.56 12.48
C GLU A 171 7.81 9.41 13.18
N ALA A 172 8.42 8.24 13.31
CA ALA A 172 7.80 7.10 13.99
C ALA A 172 7.54 7.38 15.48
N GLU A 173 8.46 8.06 16.19
CA GLU A 173 8.29 8.47 17.58
C GLU A 173 7.14 9.48 17.73
N GLU A 174 7.03 10.46 16.83
CA GLU A 174 5.94 11.44 16.81
C GLU A 174 4.59 10.75 16.55
N LEU A 175 4.52 9.81 15.60
CA LEU A 175 3.32 9.01 15.34
C LEU A 175 2.89 8.20 16.58
N VAL A 176 3.83 7.55 17.23
CA VAL A 176 3.57 6.78 18.46
C VAL A 176 3.14 7.69 19.62
N ALA A 177 3.69 8.89 19.71
CA ALA A 177 3.26 9.89 20.70
C ALA A 177 1.81 10.34 20.47
N LYS A 178 1.32 10.37 19.21
CA LYS A 178 -0.08 10.62 18.85
C LYS A 178 -1.02 9.44 19.12
N GLY A 179 -0.49 8.26 19.50
CA GLY A 179 -1.28 7.08 19.85
C GLY A 179 -1.19 5.90 18.89
N VAL A 180 -0.40 6.02 17.83
CA VAL A 180 -0.15 4.91 16.88
C VAL A 180 0.48 3.72 17.61
N ARG A 181 -0.03 2.53 17.34
CA ARG A 181 0.41 1.25 17.91
C ARG A 181 1.00 0.33 16.87
N GLU A 182 0.61 0.50 15.61
CA GLU A 182 1.11 -0.27 14.47
C GLU A 182 1.66 0.68 13.40
N ILE A 183 2.85 0.39 12.89
CA ILE A 183 3.45 1.08 11.75
C ILE A 183 3.58 0.11 10.58
N MET A 184 2.98 0.47 9.44
CA MET A 184 3.22 -0.19 8.17
C MET A 184 4.38 0.52 7.46
N VAL A 185 5.50 -0.17 7.30
CA VAL A 185 6.68 0.30 6.57
C VAL A 185 6.45 0.09 5.10
N ILE A 186 6.42 1.18 4.33
CA ILE A 186 6.08 1.18 2.90
C ILE A 186 7.14 1.89 2.05
N ALA A 187 7.27 1.42 0.81
CA ALA A 187 8.03 2.04 -0.27
C ALA A 187 7.52 1.47 -1.62
N GLN A 188 8.19 1.74 -2.72
CA GLN A 188 8.01 0.96 -3.95
C GLN A 188 8.77 -0.37 -3.88
N ASP A 189 9.89 -0.38 -3.17
CA ASP A 189 10.63 -1.56 -2.74
C ASP A 189 11.29 -1.28 -1.38
N THR A 190 10.78 -1.88 -0.32
CA THR A 190 11.30 -1.69 1.03
C THR A 190 12.64 -2.39 1.25
N THR A 191 12.91 -3.47 0.50
CA THR A 191 14.17 -4.22 0.62
C THR A 191 15.38 -3.44 0.08
N TYR A 192 15.16 -2.43 -0.79
CA TYR A 192 16.21 -1.63 -1.39
C TYR A 192 16.61 -0.40 -0.54
N TYR A 193 15.92 -0.17 0.58
CA TYR A 193 16.17 0.97 1.45
C TYR A 193 17.64 1.11 1.87
N GLY A 194 18.17 2.32 1.73
CA GLY A 194 19.49 2.70 2.20
C GLY A 194 20.61 2.59 1.18
N VAL A 195 20.39 1.91 0.05
CA VAL A 195 21.45 1.69 -0.97
C VAL A 195 22.01 3.00 -1.51
N ASP A 196 21.17 4.00 -1.73
CA ASP A 196 21.57 5.32 -2.23
C ASP A 196 22.23 6.21 -1.17
N LEU A 197 21.84 6.10 0.11
CA LEU A 197 22.37 6.91 1.20
C LEU A 197 23.58 6.30 1.89
N TYR A 198 23.62 4.98 2.01
CA TYR A 198 24.60 4.27 2.85
C TYR A 198 25.47 3.29 2.06
N GLY A 199 25.21 3.14 0.74
CA GLY A 199 25.94 2.22 -0.12
C GLY A 199 25.58 0.74 0.04
N GLU A 200 24.62 0.43 0.96
CA GLU A 200 24.15 -0.93 1.24
C GLU A 200 22.70 -0.93 1.73
N ARG A 201 22.05 -2.09 1.73
CA ARG A 201 20.68 -2.25 2.22
C ARG A 201 20.62 -2.09 3.73
N LYS A 202 19.78 -1.18 4.23
CA LYS A 202 19.68 -0.83 5.66
C LYS A 202 18.30 -1.10 6.27
N ILE A 203 17.43 -1.83 5.57
CA ILE A 203 16.07 -2.14 6.06
C ILE A 203 16.11 -2.91 7.38
N ALA A 204 16.99 -3.89 7.53
CA ALA A 204 17.12 -4.67 8.76
C ALA A 204 17.55 -3.79 9.97
N GLU A 205 18.46 -2.84 9.75
CA GLU A 205 18.87 -1.89 10.77
C GLU A 205 17.75 -0.93 11.16
N LEU A 206 17.03 -0.39 10.16
CA LEU A 206 15.86 0.48 10.39
C LEU A 206 14.81 -0.24 11.24
N LEU A 207 14.45 -1.47 10.90
CA LEU A 207 13.46 -2.24 11.66
C LEU A 207 13.91 -2.51 13.10
N LYS A 208 15.20 -2.84 13.34
CA LYS A 208 15.76 -2.99 14.68
C LYS A 208 15.62 -1.70 15.50
N ARG A 209 15.84 -0.54 14.88
CA ARG A 209 15.68 0.76 15.55
C ARG A 209 14.22 1.07 15.85
N LEU A 210 13.31 0.84 14.91
CA LEU A 210 11.86 0.99 15.13
C LEU A 210 11.36 0.09 16.28
N CYS A 211 11.86 -1.14 16.40
CA CYS A 211 11.52 -2.04 17.51
C CYS A 211 11.86 -1.49 18.89
N ARG A 212 12.79 -0.53 19.00
CA ARG A 212 13.17 0.09 20.28
C ARG A 212 12.17 1.14 20.76
N ILE A 213 11.27 1.63 19.90
CA ILE A 213 10.23 2.60 20.28
C ILE A 213 9.26 1.91 21.23
N GLU A 214 9.19 2.37 22.49
CA GLU A 214 8.58 1.63 23.60
C GLU A 214 7.10 1.28 23.37
N LYS A 215 6.29 2.24 22.95
CA LYS A 215 4.82 2.06 22.81
C LYS A 215 4.38 1.52 21.44
N LEU A 216 5.33 1.33 20.53
CA LEU A 216 5.05 0.68 19.26
C LEU A 216 4.90 -0.82 19.50
N GLU A 217 3.80 -1.40 19.06
CA GLU A 217 3.44 -2.80 19.33
C GLU A 217 3.64 -3.70 18.11
N TRP A 218 3.33 -3.17 16.90
CA TRP A 218 3.48 -3.88 15.64
C TRP A 218 4.18 -3.04 14.57
N ILE A 219 5.04 -3.73 13.82
CA ILE A 219 5.70 -3.21 12.61
C ILE A 219 5.41 -4.20 11.50
N ARG A 220 4.78 -3.74 10.44
CA ARG A 220 4.40 -4.56 9.27
C ARG A 220 5.19 -4.09 8.05
N LEU A 221 5.75 -5.04 7.29
CA LEU A 221 6.54 -4.74 6.10
C LEU A 221 5.73 -5.03 4.83
N HIS A 222 5.62 -4.02 3.98
CA HIS A 222 4.96 -4.11 2.68
C HIS A 222 5.94 -3.92 1.53
N TYR A 223 5.54 -4.36 0.34
CA TYR A 223 6.23 -4.10 -0.92
C TYR A 223 7.70 -4.54 -0.94
N ALA A 224 7.96 -5.76 -0.55
CA ALA A 224 9.28 -6.36 -0.66
C ALA A 224 9.54 -6.87 -2.10
N TYR A 225 10.74 -6.69 -2.60
CA TYR A 225 11.13 -7.22 -3.91
C TYR A 225 11.91 -8.53 -3.75
N PRO A 226 11.62 -9.58 -4.54
CA PRO A 226 12.19 -10.91 -4.30
C PRO A 226 13.66 -11.07 -4.66
N THR A 227 14.21 -10.19 -5.51
CA THR A 227 15.61 -10.28 -5.98
C THR A 227 16.59 -9.80 -4.91
N ASP A 228 17.68 -10.54 -4.71
CA ASP A 228 18.70 -10.21 -3.72
C ASP A 228 18.11 -9.91 -2.34
N PHE A 229 17.15 -10.71 -1.92
CA PHE A 229 16.44 -10.50 -0.66
C PHE A 229 17.42 -10.62 0.53
N PRO A 230 17.50 -9.60 1.43
CA PRO A 230 18.52 -9.58 2.47
C PRO A 230 18.31 -10.68 3.51
N ASP A 231 19.30 -11.51 3.76
CA ASP A 231 19.26 -12.53 4.80
C ASP A 231 19.09 -11.95 6.20
N GLU A 232 19.74 -10.82 6.46
CA GLU A 232 19.59 -10.09 7.72
C GLU A 232 18.16 -9.64 7.99
N LEU A 233 17.39 -9.33 6.94
CA LEU A 233 15.98 -8.98 7.08
C LEU A 233 15.18 -10.17 7.59
N ILE A 234 15.42 -11.37 7.02
CA ILE A 234 14.77 -12.61 7.48
C ILE A 234 15.11 -12.89 8.95
N GLU A 235 16.38 -12.72 9.34
CA GLU A 235 16.81 -12.92 10.73
C GLU A 235 16.13 -11.94 11.70
N VAL A 236 16.02 -10.67 11.32
CA VAL A 236 15.37 -9.65 12.15
C VAL A 236 13.88 -9.94 12.30
N MET A 237 13.19 -10.26 11.20
CA MET A 237 11.77 -10.64 11.23
C MET A 237 11.53 -11.89 12.11
N ALA A 238 12.44 -12.85 12.10
CA ALA A 238 12.34 -14.06 12.92
C ALA A 238 12.52 -13.80 14.43
N ARG A 239 13.36 -12.80 14.81
CA ARG A 239 13.75 -12.56 16.21
C ARG A 239 12.90 -11.49 16.90
N GLU A 240 12.52 -10.42 16.19
CA GLU A 240 11.87 -9.26 16.77
C GLU A 240 10.36 -9.47 16.86
N LYS A 241 9.83 -9.57 18.08
CA LYS A 241 8.41 -9.86 18.35
C LYS A 241 7.45 -8.74 17.92
N LYS A 242 7.94 -7.52 17.74
CA LYS A 242 7.14 -6.40 17.25
C LYS A 242 6.95 -6.44 15.74
N ILE A 243 7.80 -7.17 15.01
CA ILE A 243 7.64 -7.32 13.57
C ILE A 243 6.61 -8.41 13.32
N CYS A 244 5.53 -8.04 12.65
CA CYS A 244 4.47 -8.96 12.26
C CYS A 244 5.03 -10.09 11.39
N ARG A 245 4.56 -11.32 11.61
CA ARG A 245 4.87 -12.47 10.75
C ARG A 245 4.09 -12.39 9.44
N TYR A 246 4.33 -11.33 8.72
CA TYR A 246 3.66 -10.96 7.50
C TYR A 246 4.66 -10.35 6.53
N LEU A 247 4.60 -10.75 5.26
CA LEU A 247 5.43 -10.19 4.22
C LEU A 247 4.64 -10.08 2.93
N ASP A 248 4.49 -8.86 2.42
CA ASP A 248 3.95 -8.60 1.09
C ASP A 248 5.11 -8.58 0.07
N ILE A 249 5.13 -9.60 -0.78
CA ILE A 249 6.18 -9.84 -1.77
C ILE A 249 5.57 -10.15 -3.15
N PRO A 250 5.37 -9.14 -4.01
CA PRO A 250 4.79 -9.31 -5.33
C PRO A 250 5.72 -10.07 -6.28
N PHE A 251 5.44 -11.34 -6.53
CA PHE A 251 6.20 -12.15 -7.51
C PHE A 251 5.83 -11.80 -8.95
N GLN A 252 4.59 -11.37 -9.18
CA GLN A 252 3.99 -11.02 -10.47
C GLN A 252 3.71 -12.23 -11.36
N HIS A 253 4.68 -13.09 -11.58
CA HIS A 253 4.59 -14.35 -12.30
C HIS A 253 5.58 -15.38 -11.75
N ILE A 254 5.58 -16.63 -12.30
CA ILE A 254 6.52 -17.67 -11.92
C ILE A 254 7.23 -18.31 -13.13
N SER A 255 6.65 -18.27 -14.32
CA SER A 255 7.32 -18.75 -15.53
C SER A 255 8.56 -17.89 -15.82
N ASP A 256 9.71 -18.53 -16.01
CA ASP A 256 10.96 -17.83 -16.32
C ASP A 256 10.86 -17.03 -17.63
N ASN A 257 10.06 -17.52 -18.58
CA ASN A 257 9.78 -16.81 -19.82
C ASN A 257 9.08 -15.45 -19.54
N GLN A 258 8.02 -15.45 -18.73
CA GLN A 258 7.28 -14.26 -18.38
C GLN A 258 8.08 -13.34 -17.47
N LEU A 259 8.80 -13.88 -16.50
CA LEU A 259 9.67 -13.08 -15.62
C LEU A 259 10.74 -12.31 -16.43
N ALA A 260 11.34 -12.96 -17.42
CA ALA A 260 12.30 -12.33 -18.32
C ALA A 260 11.65 -11.24 -19.19
N ALA A 261 10.48 -11.53 -19.78
CA ALA A 261 9.73 -10.56 -20.59
C ALA A 261 9.30 -9.33 -19.76
N MET A 262 8.86 -9.52 -18.52
CA MET A 262 8.52 -8.48 -17.55
C MET A 262 9.76 -7.73 -17.00
N LYS A 263 10.98 -8.13 -17.37
CA LYS A 263 12.24 -7.63 -16.81
C LYS A 263 12.34 -7.79 -15.28
N ARG A 264 11.73 -8.83 -14.74
CA ARG A 264 11.95 -9.25 -13.35
C ARG A 264 13.34 -9.87 -13.24
N ARG A 265 14.05 -9.57 -12.16
CA ARG A 265 15.45 -9.98 -12.01
C ARG A 265 15.60 -11.21 -11.11
N HIS A 266 14.60 -12.09 -11.12
CA HIS A 266 14.65 -13.38 -10.44
C HIS A 266 14.04 -14.45 -11.34
N THR A 267 14.42 -15.69 -11.06
CA THR A 267 13.93 -16.90 -11.72
C THR A 267 12.92 -17.60 -10.83
N LYS A 268 12.19 -18.58 -11.41
CA LYS A 268 11.33 -19.52 -10.66
C LYS A 268 12.10 -20.19 -9.52
N ALA A 269 13.29 -20.68 -9.78
CA ALA A 269 14.11 -21.41 -8.80
C ALA A 269 14.48 -20.51 -7.60
N GLU A 270 14.84 -19.26 -7.87
CA GLU A 270 15.15 -18.27 -6.82
C GLU A 270 13.92 -17.89 -6.01
N ALA A 271 12.75 -17.69 -6.66
CA ALA A 271 11.50 -17.42 -5.98
C ALA A 271 11.10 -18.56 -5.01
N LEU A 272 11.12 -19.80 -5.48
CA LEU A 272 10.81 -20.98 -4.66
C LEU A 272 11.81 -21.15 -3.50
N THR A 273 13.10 -20.91 -3.75
CA THR A 273 14.15 -20.95 -2.73
C THR A 273 13.91 -19.88 -1.63
N LEU A 274 13.54 -18.66 -2.01
CA LEU A 274 13.22 -17.58 -1.09
C LEU A 274 12.00 -17.94 -0.23
N ILE A 275 10.92 -18.42 -0.85
CA ILE A 275 9.70 -18.85 -0.13
C ILE A 275 10.02 -19.96 0.89
N ALA A 276 10.77 -20.97 0.46
CA ALA A 276 11.17 -22.07 1.35
C ALA A 276 12.04 -21.54 2.52
N LYS A 277 12.93 -20.58 2.26
CA LYS A 277 13.78 -19.96 3.30
C LYS A 277 12.95 -19.15 4.28
N LEU A 278 12.01 -18.32 3.82
CA LEU A 278 11.11 -17.54 4.65
C LEU A 278 10.31 -18.44 5.59
N ARG A 279 9.64 -19.46 5.07
CA ARG A 279 8.82 -20.39 5.86
C ARG A 279 9.62 -21.21 6.87
N ARG A 280 10.85 -21.58 6.53
CA ARG A 280 11.74 -22.29 7.45
C ARG A 280 12.25 -21.39 8.59
N SER A 281 12.53 -20.13 8.28
CA SER A 281 13.12 -19.17 9.23
C SER A 281 12.08 -18.49 10.12
N ILE A 282 10.88 -18.29 9.60
CA ILE A 282 9.76 -17.63 10.28
C ILE A 282 8.55 -18.57 10.21
N PRO A 283 8.41 -19.49 11.19
CA PRO A 283 7.24 -20.37 11.23
C PRO A 283 5.93 -19.55 11.24
N ASP A 284 4.95 -20.02 10.50
CA ASP A 284 3.62 -19.40 10.34
C ASP A 284 3.61 -18.01 9.70
N ILE A 285 4.67 -17.62 8.97
CA ILE A 285 4.67 -16.37 8.21
C ILE A 285 3.51 -16.35 7.20
N ALA A 286 2.69 -15.30 7.27
CA ALA A 286 1.72 -15.00 6.23
C ALA A 286 2.41 -14.36 5.02
N LEU A 287 2.36 -15.04 3.90
CA LEU A 287 2.89 -14.52 2.63
C LEU A 287 1.76 -13.95 1.79
N ARG A 288 1.85 -12.64 1.56
CA ARG A 288 1.01 -11.94 0.59
C ARG A 288 1.75 -11.79 -0.72
N THR A 289 1.07 -11.99 -1.84
CA THR A 289 1.63 -11.78 -3.16
C THR A 289 0.67 -11.08 -4.10
N THR A 290 1.22 -10.49 -5.13
CA THR A 290 0.48 -9.96 -6.28
C THR A 290 0.96 -10.64 -7.53
N LEU A 291 0.01 -11.07 -8.38
CA LEU A 291 0.27 -11.69 -9.68
C LEU A 291 -0.30 -10.81 -10.80
N LEU A 292 0.32 -10.91 -11.98
CA LEU A 292 -0.07 -10.22 -13.19
C LEU A 292 -0.25 -11.25 -14.30
N VAL A 293 -1.42 -11.32 -14.90
CA VAL A 293 -1.77 -12.25 -15.98
C VAL A 293 -2.07 -11.54 -17.28
N GLY A 294 -1.90 -12.23 -18.40
CA GLY A 294 -2.16 -11.67 -19.71
C GLY A 294 -1.12 -10.66 -20.16
N TYR A 295 0.08 -10.71 -19.59
CA TYR A 295 1.20 -9.90 -20.08
C TYR A 295 1.60 -10.36 -21.50
N PRO A 296 2.05 -9.45 -22.40
CA PRO A 296 2.40 -9.79 -23.77
C PRO A 296 3.24 -11.05 -23.92
N GLY A 297 2.78 -11.97 -24.77
CA GLY A 297 3.41 -13.26 -25.02
C GLY A 297 3.17 -14.34 -23.96
N GLU A 298 2.28 -14.14 -22.99
CA GLU A 298 1.91 -15.16 -22.00
C GLU A 298 1.14 -16.31 -22.66
N THR A 299 1.74 -17.50 -22.66
CA THR A 299 1.15 -18.71 -23.21
C THR A 299 0.26 -19.42 -22.18
N GLU A 300 -0.57 -20.40 -22.65
CA GLU A 300 -1.34 -21.25 -21.73
C GLU A 300 -0.44 -22.15 -20.87
N GLN A 301 0.76 -22.48 -21.34
CA GLN A 301 1.74 -23.21 -20.54
C GLN A 301 2.29 -22.32 -19.41
N ASP A 302 2.64 -21.07 -19.68
CA ASP A 302 3.08 -20.10 -18.65
C ASP A 302 2.01 -19.92 -17.58
N PHE A 303 0.75 -19.80 -18.01
CA PHE A 303 -0.39 -19.65 -17.10
C PHE A 303 -0.64 -20.93 -16.28
N THR A 304 -0.51 -22.13 -16.88
CA THR A 304 -0.63 -23.40 -16.16
C THR A 304 0.43 -23.49 -15.06
N GLU A 305 1.66 -23.11 -15.37
CA GLU A 305 2.76 -23.06 -14.39
C GLU A 305 2.46 -22.08 -13.24
N LEU A 306 1.85 -20.93 -13.55
CA LEU A 306 1.40 -19.98 -12.54
C LEU A 306 0.31 -20.56 -11.63
N MET A 307 -0.66 -21.26 -12.19
CA MET A 307 -1.71 -21.95 -11.42
C MET A 307 -1.14 -23.04 -10.49
N GLU A 308 -0.15 -23.81 -10.96
CA GLU A 308 0.56 -24.80 -10.13
C GLU A 308 1.30 -24.12 -8.98
N PHE A 309 1.99 -23.02 -9.27
CA PHE A 309 2.69 -22.23 -8.27
C PHE A 309 1.75 -21.73 -7.16
N VAL A 310 0.57 -21.21 -7.49
CA VAL A 310 -0.44 -20.79 -6.50
C VAL A 310 -0.91 -21.97 -5.67
N ARG A 311 -1.22 -23.10 -6.33
CA ARG A 311 -1.71 -24.32 -5.66
C ARG A 311 -0.71 -24.91 -4.68
N GLU A 312 0.57 -24.94 -5.05
CA GLU A 312 1.64 -25.55 -4.25
C GLU A 312 2.14 -24.62 -3.16
N THR A 313 2.25 -23.33 -3.48
CA THR A 313 2.75 -22.33 -2.52
C THR A 313 1.72 -22.04 -1.43
N LYS A 314 0.43 -22.08 -1.72
CA LYS A 314 -0.66 -21.79 -0.78
C LYS A 314 -0.41 -20.44 -0.07
N PHE A 315 -0.40 -19.37 -0.85
CA PHE A 315 -0.28 -18.01 -0.30
C PHE A 315 -1.42 -17.72 0.67
N ASP A 316 -1.10 -17.03 1.76
CA ASP A 316 -2.11 -16.63 2.74
C ASP A 316 -2.99 -15.53 2.16
N ARG A 317 -2.39 -14.61 1.42
CA ARG A 317 -3.09 -13.50 0.73
C ARG A 317 -2.58 -13.39 -0.70
N LEU A 318 -3.49 -13.22 -1.64
CA LEU A 318 -3.12 -13.09 -3.05
C LEU A 318 -4.09 -12.14 -3.75
N GLY A 319 -3.50 -11.16 -4.46
CA GLY A 319 -4.20 -10.37 -5.46
C GLY A 319 -3.70 -10.73 -6.86
N VAL A 320 -4.59 -10.75 -7.84
CA VAL A 320 -4.23 -10.93 -9.25
C VAL A 320 -4.87 -9.85 -10.09
N PHE A 321 -4.11 -9.31 -11.04
CA PHE A 321 -4.55 -8.25 -11.93
C PHE A 321 -4.34 -8.66 -13.39
N PRO A 322 -5.25 -8.28 -14.30
CA PRO A 322 -4.98 -8.38 -15.72
C PRO A 322 -3.91 -7.35 -16.10
N TYR A 323 -3.11 -7.66 -17.09
CA TYR A 323 -2.17 -6.68 -17.65
C TYR A 323 -2.94 -5.50 -18.24
N SER A 324 -2.56 -4.30 -17.82
CA SER A 324 -3.00 -3.03 -18.38
C SER A 324 -1.80 -2.36 -19.05
N GLU A 325 -1.95 -1.98 -20.30
CA GLU A 325 -0.92 -1.26 -21.02
C GLU A 325 -0.79 0.17 -20.49
N GLU A 326 0.39 0.50 -19.97
CA GLU A 326 0.70 1.81 -19.43
C GLU A 326 1.68 2.57 -20.33
N GLU A 327 1.25 3.74 -20.78
CA GLU A 327 2.01 4.62 -21.67
C GLU A 327 3.43 4.88 -21.19
N GLY A 328 4.39 4.90 -22.12
CA GLY A 328 5.79 5.17 -21.83
C GLY A 328 6.54 4.02 -21.15
N THR A 329 5.87 2.93 -20.76
CA THR A 329 6.54 1.73 -20.24
C THR A 329 7.24 0.95 -21.34
N TYR A 330 8.17 0.09 -20.94
CA TYR A 330 8.86 -0.78 -21.90
C TYR A 330 7.89 -1.68 -22.67
N SER A 331 6.93 -2.29 -21.99
CA SER A 331 5.95 -3.17 -22.64
C SER A 331 5.10 -2.41 -23.66
N ALA A 332 4.54 -1.26 -23.30
CA ALA A 332 3.74 -0.46 -24.22
C ALA A 332 4.53 0.03 -25.47
N THR A 333 5.84 0.25 -25.32
CA THR A 333 6.66 0.78 -26.42
C THR A 333 7.34 -0.29 -27.28
N ARG A 334 7.48 -1.52 -26.79
CA ARG A 334 8.30 -2.57 -27.40
C ARG A 334 7.62 -3.89 -27.62
N LEU A 335 6.56 -4.15 -26.95
CA LEU A 335 5.80 -5.39 -27.06
C LEU A 335 4.43 -5.09 -27.68
N LYS A 336 3.83 -6.10 -28.26
CA LYS A 336 2.45 -6.03 -28.73
C LYS A 336 1.60 -6.75 -27.68
N ASP A 337 0.57 -6.10 -27.19
CA ASP A 337 -0.44 -6.78 -26.39
C ASP A 337 -1.23 -7.75 -27.27
N ASP A 338 -0.87 -9.01 -27.18
CA ASP A 338 -1.39 -10.10 -28.02
C ASP A 338 -2.29 -11.07 -27.24
N VAL A 339 -2.55 -10.81 -25.96
CA VAL A 339 -3.48 -11.59 -25.15
C VAL A 339 -4.83 -10.86 -25.09
N ALA A 340 -5.87 -11.52 -25.61
CA ALA A 340 -7.22 -10.94 -25.62
C ALA A 340 -7.75 -10.64 -24.22
N GLU A 341 -8.53 -9.59 -24.05
CA GLU A 341 -9.06 -9.14 -22.76
C GLU A 341 -9.89 -10.21 -22.07
N GLU A 342 -10.67 -10.98 -22.82
CA GLU A 342 -11.46 -12.08 -22.29
C GLU A 342 -10.58 -13.19 -21.67
N VAL A 343 -9.40 -13.44 -22.27
CA VAL A 343 -8.42 -14.41 -21.76
C VAL A 343 -7.78 -13.88 -20.47
N LYS A 344 -7.45 -12.60 -20.41
CA LYS A 344 -6.91 -11.97 -19.21
C LYS A 344 -7.89 -12.09 -18.03
N HIS A 345 -9.17 -11.77 -18.27
CA HIS A 345 -10.22 -11.87 -17.25
C HIS A 345 -10.49 -13.34 -16.83
N ASP A 346 -10.55 -14.30 -17.78
CA ASP A 346 -10.68 -15.73 -17.45
C ASP A 346 -9.51 -16.19 -16.55
N ARG A 347 -8.29 -15.77 -16.85
CA ARG A 347 -7.13 -16.11 -16.03
C ARG A 347 -7.20 -15.53 -14.63
N VAL A 348 -7.64 -14.29 -14.47
CA VAL A 348 -7.92 -13.69 -13.15
C VAL A 348 -8.93 -14.53 -12.38
N ASP A 349 -10.07 -14.84 -12.98
CA ASP A 349 -11.14 -15.62 -12.35
C ASP A 349 -10.67 -17.01 -11.91
N ARG A 350 -9.88 -17.68 -12.75
CA ARG A 350 -9.35 -19.03 -12.45
C ARG A 350 -8.38 -19.01 -11.27
N ILE A 351 -7.50 -17.99 -11.18
CA ILE A 351 -6.60 -17.84 -10.03
C ILE A 351 -7.39 -17.50 -8.78
N MET A 352 -8.36 -16.57 -8.85
CA MET A 352 -9.13 -16.16 -7.68
C MET A 352 -9.96 -17.31 -7.11
N ARG A 353 -10.61 -18.13 -7.95
CA ARG A 353 -11.31 -19.34 -7.49
C ARG A 353 -10.38 -20.38 -6.87
N LEU A 354 -9.13 -20.45 -7.31
CA LEU A 354 -8.14 -21.33 -6.67
C LEU A 354 -7.72 -20.75 -5.33
N GLN A 355 -7.46 -19.46 -5.26
CA GLN A 355 -7.05 -18.76 -4.04
C GLN A 355 -8.14 -18.78 -2.97
N GLU A 356 -9.41 -18.62 -3.33
CA GLU A 356 -10.55 -18.76 -2.43
C GLU A 356 -10.50 -20.08 -1.65
N ARG A 357 -10.30 -21.20 -2.37
CA ARG A 357 -10.14 -22.51 -1.73
C ARG A 357 -8.90 -22.63 -0.86
N VAL A 358 -7.77 -22.08 -1.32
CA VAL A 358 -6.54 -22.05 -0.54
C VAL A 358 -6.72 -21.21 0.74
N SER A 359 -7.40 -20.07 0.64
CA SER A 359 -7.68 -19.20 1.78
C SER A 359 -8.56 -19.91 2.81
N LEU A 360 -9.67 -20.54 2.38
CA LEU A 360 -10.52 -21.35 3.25
C LEU A 360 -9.74 -22.48 3.96
N GLU A 361 -8.88 -23.21 3.25
CA GLU A 361 -8.03 -24.24 3.85
C GLU A 361 -7.07 -23.66 4.91
N ASN A 362 -6.47 -22.52 4.65
CA ASN A 362 -5.57 -21.85 5.58
C ASN A 362 -6.32 -21.32 6.80
N ASN A 363 -7.50 -20.72 6.59
CA ASN A 363 -8.36 -20.19 7.65
C ASN A 363 -8.90 -21.31 8.56
N ALA A 364 -9.35 -22.43 8.00
CA ALA A 364 -9.83 -23.59 8.76
C ALA A 364 -8.79 -24.13 9.74
N ARG A 365 -7.50 -24.02 9.41
CA ARG A 365 -6.41 -24.42 10.32
C ARG A 365 -6.25 -23.51 11.54
N ARG A 366 -6.84 -22.31 11.50
CA ARG A 366 -6.79 -21.33 12.59
C ARG A 366 -7.86 -21.59 13.65
N ILE A 367 -8.90 -22.36 13.34
CA ILE A 367 -9.98 -22.67 14.29
C ILE A 367 -9.41 -23.33 15.54
N GLY A 368 -9.80 -22.83 16.73
CA GLY A 368 -9.30 -23.26 18.03
C GLY A 368 -7.97 -22.63 18.45
N GLN A 369 -7.32 -21.85 17.58
CA GLN A 369 -6.09 -21.14 17.94
C GLN A 369 -6.40 -19.85 18.72
N THR A 370 -5.51 -19.50 19.64
CA THR A 370 -5.51 -18.19 20.30
C THR A 370 -4.68 -17.22 19.49
N MET A 371 -5.26 -16.07 19.12
CA MET A 371 -4.58 -15.02 18.38
C MET A 371 -4.63 -13.70 19.12
N ARG A 372 -3.55 -12.89 19.00
CA ARG A 372 -3.54 -11.50 19.45
C ARG A 372 -4.12 -10.62 18.35
N VAL A 373 -5.13 -9.82 18.67
CA VAL A 373 -5.90 -9.02 17.72
C VAL A 373 -5.93 -7.56 18.15
N ILE A 374 -5.70 -6.63 17.24
CA ILE A 374 -5.98 -5.21 17.41
C ILE A 374 -7.39 -4.90 16.92
N ILE A 375 -8.16 -4.12 17.66
CA ILE A 375 -9.50 -3.72 17.23
C ILE A 375 -9.43 -2.48 16.37
N ASP A 376 -9.93 -2.56 15.15
CA ASP A 376 -9.95 -1.45 14.21
C ASP A 376 -11.21 -0.61 14.32
N ARG A 377 -12.38 -1.26 14.45
CA ARG A 377 -13.67 -0.58 14.48
C ARG A 377 -14.77 -1.43 15.13
N LYS A 378 -15.92 -0.81 15.32
CA LYS A 378 -17.16 -1.49 15.70
C LYS A 378 -18.18 -1.31 14.57
N GLU A 379 -18.80 -2.40 14.14
CA GLU A 379 -19.88 -2.43 13.16
C GLU A 379 -21.08 -3.18 13.73
N GLY A 380 -22.18 -2.47 13.97
CA GLY A 380 -23.38 -3.06 14.57
C GLY A 380 -23.05 -3.80 15.87
N ASP A 381 -23.33 -5.09 15.88
CA ASP A 381 -23.12 -5.98 17.03
C ASP A 381 -21.76 -6.68 17.03
N PHE A 382 -20.84 -6.26 16.14
CA PHE A 382 -19.53 -6.87 16.02
C PHE A 382 -18.41 -5.85 16.23
N TYR A 383 -17.29 -6.32 16.78
CA TYR A 383 -16.00 -5.66 16.70
C TYR A 383 -15.20 -6.29 15.58
N ILE A 384 -14.57 -5.45 14.78
CA ILE A 384 -13.71 -5.86 13.67
C ILE A 384 -12.27 -5.58 14.07
N GLY A 385 -11.43 -6.58 13.94
CA GLY A 385 -10.02 -6.47 14.25
C GLY A 385 -9.14 -7.27 13.30
N ARG A 386 -7.84 -7.19 13.51
CA ARG A 386 -6.82 -7.87 12.69
C ARG A 386 -5.78 -8.55 13.56
N SER A 387 -5.21 -9.61 13.03
CA SER A 387 -4.05 -10.28 13.63
C SER A 387 -2.72 -9.74 13.08
N GLU A 388 -1.60 -10.26 13.58
CA GLU A 388 -0.29 -9.99 13.01
C GLU A 388 -0.14 -10.49 11.55
N TYR A 389 -1.04 -11.31 11.05
CA TYR A 389 -1.04 -11.91 9.72
C TYR A 389 -1.82 -11.10 8.68
N ASP A 390 -2.43 -9.96 9.08
CA ASP A 390 -3.38 -9.23 8.24
C ASP A 390 -3.10 -7.73 8.27
N SER A 391 -2.99 -7.13 7.08
CA SER A 391 -2.83 -5.69 6.90
C SER A 391 -4.19 -5.00 6.86
N PRO A 392 -4.30 -3.77 7.38
CA PRO A 392 -5.55 -3.00 7.28
C PRO A 392 -5.94 -2.78 5.81
N GLU A 393 -7.26 -2.76 5.57
CA GLU A 393 -7.90 -2.35 4.30
C GLU A 393 -7.72 -3.34 3.12
N VAL A 394 -6.75 -4.25 3.16
CA VAL A 394 -6.41 -5.11 2.01
C VAL A 394 -6.44 -6.60 2.29
N ASP A 395 -6.49 -7.02 3.56
CA ASP A 395 -6.49 -8.43 3.95
C ASP A 395 -7.75 -8.78 4.75
N GLN A 396 -7.83 -10.00 5.26
CA GLN A 396 -9.00 -10.50 5.98
C GLN A 396 -9.18 -9.82 7.35
N GLU A 397 -10.39 -9.89 7.84
CA GLU A 397 -10.81 -9.35 9.13
C GLU A 397 -11.09 -10.46 10.13
N ILE A 398 -11.02 -10.10 11.41
CA ILE A 398 -11.46 -10.98 12.51
C ILE A 398 -12.70 -10.36 13.14
N ILE A 399 -13.82 -11.06 12.99
CA ILE A 399 -15.15 -10.64 13.42
C ILE A 399 -15.41 -11.19 14.82
N ILE A 400 -15.65 -10.31 15.80
CA ILE A 400 -15.79 -10.63 17.20
C ILE A 400 -17.16 -10.15 17.70
N ASP A 401 -17.98 -11.07 18.24
CA ASP A 401 -19.29 -10.71 18.82
C ASP A 401 -19.12 -9.75 20.00
N SER A 402 -19.85 -8.64 19.96
CA SER A 402 -19.78 -7.57 20.98
C SER A 402 -20.55 -7.87 22.27
N ASN A 403 -21.36 -8.94 22.29
CA ASN A 403 -22.23 -9.25 23.44
C ASN A 403 -21.45 -9.76 24.66
N SER A 404 -20.22 -10.22 24.50
CA SER A 404 -19.44 -10.84 25.57
C SER A 404 -18.62 -9.86 26.40
N LYS A 405 -18.10 -8.80 25.80
CA LYS A 405 -17.19 -7.83 26.45
C LYS A 405 -17.06 -6.54 25.65
N ARG A 406 -17.02 -5.40 26.33
CA ARG A 406 -16.74 -4.13 25.68
C ARG A 406 -15.25 -4.05 25.28
N LEU A 407 -14.99 -3.90 23.97
CA LEU A 407 -13.67 -3.72 23.40
C LEU A 407 -13.46 -2.26 22.98
N TYR A 408 -12.20 -1.84 22.90
CA TYR A 408 -11.83 -0.48 22.55
C TYR A 408 -10.95 -0.46 21.32
N ARG A 409 -11.24 0.42 20.39
CA ARG A 409 -10.45 0.66 19.17
C ARG A 409 -8.98 0.91 19.51
N GLY A 410 -8.05 0.35 18.73
CA GLY A 410 -6.61 0.47 18.89
C GLY A 410 -6.07 -0.29 20.11
N ARG A 411 -6.87 -1.13 20.78
CA ARG A 411 -6.42 -1.99 21.87
C ARG A 411 -6.25 -3.41 21.39
N PHE A 412 -5.28 -4.10 21.99
CA PHE A 412 -5.02 -5.51 21.74
C PHE A 412 -5.76 -6.41 22.70
N TYR A 413 -6.31 -7.50 22.17
CA TYR A 413 -6.99 -8.54 22.93
C TYR A 413 -6.55 -9.92 22.43
N ASN A 414 -6.57 -10.90 23.34
CA ASN A 414 -6.45 -12.29 22.94
C ASN A 414 -7.83 -12.83 22.63
N VAL A 415 -7.95 -13.49 21.48
CA VAL A 415 -9.19 -14.11 21.02
C VAL A 415 -8.94 -15.55 20.63
N GLU A 416 -9.94 -16.39 20.78
CA GLU A 416 -9.95 -17.74 20.23
C GLU A 416 -10.76 -17.74 18.94
N ILE A 417 -10.18 -18.25 17.86
CA ILE A 417 -10.86 -18.39 16.57
C ILE A 417 -11.88 -19.51 16.69
N THR A 418 -13.14 -19.21 16.40
CA THR A 418 -14.27 -20.13 16.58
C THR A 418 -14.81 -20.69 15.27
N ASP A 419 -14.68 -19.92 14.17
CA ASP A 419 -15.14 -20.28 12.84
C ASP A 419 -14.40 -19.49 11.76
N CYS A 420 -14.60 -19.82 10.48
CA CYS A 420 -13.99 -19.12 9.36
C CYS A 420 -14.88 -19.15 8.11
N GLU A 421 -14.71 -18.15 7.29
CA GLU A 421 -15.12 -18.09 5.88
C GLU A 421 -13.90 -18.00 4.96
N ASP A 422 -14.13 -17.87 3.65
CA ASP A 422 -13.06 -17.84 2.66
C ASP A 422 -12.04 -16.72 2.93
N TYR A 423 -12.52 -15.56 3.41
CA TYR A 423 -11.68 -14.37 3.62
C TYR A 423 -11.74 -13.81 5.04
N ASP A 424 -12.61 -14.32 5.94
CA ASP A 424 -12.76 -13.79 7.30
C ASP A 424 -12.70 -14.88 8.36
N LEU A 425 -12.35 -14.46 9.58
CA LEU A 425 -12.34 -15.32 10.78
C LEU A 425 -13.35 -14.83 11.79
N TYR A 426 -14.01 -15.76 12.48
CA TYR A 426 -14.87 -15.46 13.62
C TYR A 426 -14.17 -15.81 14.92
N ALA A 427 -14.33 -14.97 15.95
CA ALA A 427 -13.62 -15.17 17.18
C ALA A 427 -14.41 -14.75 18.41
N ARG A 428 -14.01 -15.27 19.57
CA ARG A 428 -14.45 -14.83 20.88
C ARG A 428 -13.28 -14.35 21.73
N VAL A 429 -13.52 -13.35 22.58
CA VAL A 429 -12.51 -12.85 23.52
C VAL A 429 -12.30 -13.85 24.64
N ILE A 430 -11.03 -14.07 25.04
CA ILE A 430 -10.66 -14.95 26.15
C ILE A 430 -10.04 -14.16 27.31
#